data_c7845b8e33d099190f5923363df72840
#
_entry.id   c7845b8e33d099190f5923363df72840
#
_cell.length_a   1.000
_cell.length_b   1.000
_cell.length_c   1.000
_cell.angle_alpha   90.00
_cell.angle_beta   90.00
_cell.angle_gamma   90.00
#
_symmetry.space_group_name_H-M   'P 1'
#
loop_
_entity.id
_entity.type
_entity.pdbx_description
1 polymer ?
#
loop_
_entity_poly.entity_id
_entity_poly.type
_entity_poly.pdbx_seq_one_letter_code
_entity_poly.pdbx_strand_id
1 'polypeptide(L)'
;MQKYTNLYDVLIIGAGPAGSNAAISYKKLNPTLKVGLIDKAVFPRDKSCGDAIGPGVISALKRFNNEHILENEPQVVSTTLYGPENIGIQNYIPEVKNKEDSIVYVIPRIDLDNRILNLAKDLEVDVFEGYSFVSFEEDIDKKLVVEIKNDNHNLKFGTKILIGADGANSRVRKQLNVKKNSDWHKAIAIRAYIDSPNYLEIFKERSLMFEINVSAEKGYAWAFPSKGNLLNIGIGVPLSIFKKEKLDINELLQDFIEQLEKRGVVVENVRDEKSYLLPFASSRPKITQKVNVTLIGDASSMINPMSGEGIFYGMEAGYLLAKNTHNLLDSPDLNKGIGSYEKAFSKRFKRHYLSCALARLVLQSPFMTKRLLKVASNDQDTIDFVVELLFDEAYLT
;
A
#
# COMPACT_ATOMS: atom_id res chain seq x y z
N MET A 1 -33.71 -2.02 24.22
CA MET A 1 -33.91 -1.26 22.98
C MET A 1 -32.71 -1.52 22.07
N GLN A 2 -32.95 -1.93 20.84
CA GLN A 2 -31.88 -2.23 19.88
C GLN A 2 -31.11 -0.94 19.57
N LYS A 3 -29.80 -0.93 19.83
CA LYS A 3 -28.96 0.26 19.71
C LYS A 3 -28.48 0.56 18.27
N TYR A 4 -28.82 -0.30 17.29
CA TYR A 4 -28.37 -0.22 15.91
C TYR A 4 -29.48 -0.63 14.92
N THR A 5 -29.39 -0.13 13.69
CA THR A 5 -30.37 -0.38 12.62
C THR A 5 -30.16 -1.71 11.90
N ASN A 6 -28.90 -2.11 11.67
CA ASN A 6 -28.52 -3.34 10.98
C ASN A 6 -27.41 -4.05 11.73
N LEU A 7 -27.40 -5.38 11.66
CA LEU A 7 -26.33 -6.23 12.17
C LEU A 7 -25.53 -6.81 11.00
N TYR A 8 -24.23 -6.62 11.03
CA TYR A 8 -23.24 -7.19 10.10
C TYR A 8 -22.46 -8.30 10.79
N ASP A 9 -22.05 -9.31 10.02
CA ASP A 9 -21.06 -10.26 10.49
C ASP A 9 -19.69 -9.61 10.53
N VAL A 10 -19.36 -8.84 9.50
CA VAL A 10 -18.09 -8.12 9.36
C VAL A 10 -18.36 -6.68 8.94
N LEU A 11 -17.78 -5.72 9.65
CA LEU A 11 -17.81 -4.31 9.28
C LEU A 11 -16.40 -3.79 9.09
N ILE A 12 -16.15 -3.14 7.94
CA ILE A 12 -14.82 -2.69 7.53
C ILE A 12 -14.84 -1.17 7.33
N ILE A 13 -13.90 -0.47 7.94
CA ILE A 13 -13.72 0.98 7.79
C ILE A 13 -12.54 1.25 6.86
N GLY A 14 -12.83 1.80 5.68
CA GLY A 14 -11.89 2.11 4.60
C GLY A 14 -12.03 1.14 3.43
N ALA A 15 -12.47 1.67 2.26
CA ALA A 15 -12.67 0.93 1.03
C ALA A 15 -11.48 1.06 0.05
N GLY A 16 -10.27 1.32 0.56
CA GLY A 16 -9.04 1.15 -0.22
C GLY A 16 -8.74 -0.34 -0.48
N PRO A 17 -7.67 -0.68 -1.20
CA PRO A 17 -7.36 -2.06 -1.60
C PRO A 17 -7.36 -3.07 -0.45
N ALA A 18 -6.85 -2.68 0.71
CA ALA A 18 -6.84 -3.56 1.91
C ALA A 18 -8.26 -3.91 2.38
N GLY A 19 -9.13 -2.90 2.52
CA GLY A 19 -10.50 -3.10 3.00
C GLY A 19 -11.40 -3.77 1.97
N SER A 20 -11.32 -3.36 0.71
CA SER A 20 -12.08 -3.98 -0.37
C SER A 20 -11.68 -5.44 -0.58
N ASN A 21 -10.36 -5.75 -0.56
CA ASN A 21 -9.91 -7.15 -0.67
C ASN A 21 -10.27 -7.99 0.57
N ALA A 22 -10.33 -7.39 1.76
CA ALA A 22 -10.84 -8.08 2.94
C ALA A 22 -12.33 -8.44 2.77
N ALA A 23 -13.16 -7.49 2.30
CA ALA A 23 -14.57 -7.74 2.02
C ALA A 23 -14.77 -8.85 0.98
N ILE A 24 -14.03 -8.79 -0.13
CA ILE A 24 -14.00 -9.83 -1.17
C ILE A 24 -13.63 -11.18 -0.54
N SER A 25 -12.58 -11.22 0.28
CA SER A 25 -12.09 -12.45 0.89
C SER A 25 -13.14 -13.09 1.80
N TYR A 26 -13.84 -12.32 2.64
CA TYR A 26 -14.90 -12.82 3.48
C TYR A 26 -16.05 -13.41 2.64
N LYS A 27 -16.52 -12.70 1.62
CA LYS A 27 -17.60 -13.14 0.74
C LYS A 27 -17.21 -14.36 -0.11
N LYS A 28 -15.98 -14.45 -0.59
CA LYS A 28 -15.49 -15.62 -1.35
C LYS A 28 -15.29 -16.86 -0.48
N LEU A 29 -14.89 -16.71 0.79
CA LEU A 29 -14.73 -17.83 1.73
C LEU A 29 -16.08 -18.27 2.35
N ASN A 30 -17.01 -17.33 2.55
CA ASN A 30 -18.35 -17.63 3.00
C ASN A 30 -19.36 -16.61 2.43
N PRO A 31 -20.05 -16.95 1.32
CA PRO A 31 -20.98 -16.06 0.62
C PRO A 31 -22.19 -15.62 1.47
N THR A 32 -22.53 -16.37 2.53
CA THR A 32 -23.70 -16.05 3.39
C THR A 32 -23.45 -14.91 4.36
N LEU A 33 -22.18 -14.53 4.57
CA LEU A 33 -21.84 -13.46 5.51
C LEU A 33 -22.40 -12.11 5.04
N LYS A 34 -22.96 -11.37 5.98
CA LYS A 34 -23.33 -9.97 5.78
C LYS A 34 -22.12 -9.07 6.06
N VAL A 35 -21.54 -8.51 4.99
CA VAL A 35 -20.35 -7.68 5.04
C VAL A 35 -20.70 -6.24 4.71
N GLY A 36 -20.33 -5.30 5.60
CA GLY A 36 -20.44 -3.86 5.37
C GLY A 36 -19.07 -3.23 5.17
N LEU A 37 -18.96 -2.31 4.21
CA LEU A 37 -17.74 -1.60 3.87
C LEU A 37 -18.03 -0.09 3.82
N ILE A 38 -17.31 0.70 4.62
CA ILE A 38 -17.54 2.13 4.82
C ILE A 38 -16.31 2.90 4.34
N ASP A 39 -16.51 3.94 3.52
CA ASP A 39 -15.45 4.91 3.22
C ASP A 39 -15.98 6.34 3.29
N LYS A 40 -15.13 7.25 3.77
CA LYS A 40 -15.44 8.69 3.83
C LYS A 40 -15.48 9.36 2.47
N ALA A 41 -14.85 8.78 1.46
CA ALA A 41 -14.88 9.27 0.09
C ALA A 41 -15.98 8.58 -0.72
N VAL A 42 -16.36 9.22 -1.81
CA VAL A 42 -17.16 8.64 -2.90
C VAL A 42 -16.19 8.24 -4.00
N PHE A 43 -16.33 7.04 -4.54
CA PHE A 43 -15.48 6.52 -5.60
C PHE A 43 -16.06 6.80 -6.99
N PRO A 44 -15.20 6.98 -8.00
CA PRO A 44 -13.75 6.89 -7.97
C PRO A 44 -13.09 8.07 -7.24
N ARG A 45 -12.04 7.78 -6.45
CA ARG A 45 -11.29 8.80 -5.72
C ARG A 45 -9.79 8.59 -5.87
N ASP A 46 -9.02 9.67 -5.91
CA ASP A 46 -7.57 9.61 -5.96
C ASP A 46 -6.95 9.41 -4.57
N LYS A 47 -5.79 8.75 -4.50
CA LYS A 47 -4.94 8.63 -3.33
C LYS A 47 -3.47 8.72 -3.73
N SER A 48 -2.67 9.54 -3.05
CA SER A 48 -1.23 9.63 -3.30
C SER A 48 -0.54 8.26 -3.22
N CYS A 49 0.13 7.85 -4.30
CA CYS A 49 0.82 6.59 -4.49
C CYS A 49 1.73 6.69 -5.71
N GLY A 50 2.75 5.84 -5.84
CA GLY A 50 3.51 5.66 -7.08
C GLY A 50 2.75 4.85 -8.15
N ASP A 51 1.57 4.30 -7.82
CA ASP A 51 0.66 3.57 -8.71
C ASP A 51 1.22 2.24 -9.27
N ALA A 52 2.48 1.91 -9.01
CA ALA A 52 3.03 0.62 -9.40
C ALA A 52 2.45 -0.52 -8.55
N ILE A 53 2.04 -1.58 -9.21
CA ILE A 53 1.58 -2.84 -8.62
C ILE A 53 2.41 -3.98 -9.15
N GLY A 54 3.06 -4.68 -8.23
CA GLY A 54 3.92 -5.82 -8.54
C GLY A 54 3.22 -7.17 -8.46
N PRO A 55 4.01 -8.25 -8.59
CA PRO A 55 3.55 -9.64 -8.60
C PRO A 55 2.67 -10.01 -7.40
N GLY A 56 2.94 -9.47 -6.20
CA GLY A 56 2.15 -9.73 -5.00
C GLY A 56 0.70 -9.28 -5.12
N VAL A 57 0.45 -8.07 -5.66
CA VAL A 57 -0.92 -7.58 -5.92
C VAL A 57 -1.61 -8.44 -6.96
N ILE A 58 -0.89 -8.81 -8.04
CA ILE A 58 -1.40 -9.67 -9.11
C ILE A 58 -1.77 -11.06 -8.53
N SER A 59 -0.91 -11.64 -7.72
CA SER A 59 -1.17 -12.92 -7.03
C SER A 59 -2.39 -12.84 -6.11
N ALA A 60 -2.56 -11.72 -5.38
CA ALA A 60 -3.74 -11.51 -4.54
C ALA A 60 -5.04 -11.42 -5.35
N LEU A 61 -5.02 -10.83 -6.54
CA LEU A 61 -6.14 -10.79 -7.47
C LEU A 61 -6.42 -12.17 -8.09
N LYS A 62 -5.39 -12.87 -8.58
CA LYS A 62 -5.48 -14.23 -9.16
C LYS A 62 -6.09 -15.25 -8.19
N ARG A 63 -5.90 -15.08 -6.88
CA ARG A 63 -6.46 -15.96 -5.84
C ARG A 63 -7.96 -16.16 -5.96
N PHE A 64 -8.68 -15.17 -6.45
CA PHE A 64 -10.13 -15.20 -6.61
C PHE A 64 -10.58 -14.98 -8.06
N ASN A 65 -9.70 -15.17 -9.03
CA ASN A 65 -9.92 -14.96 -10.47
C ASN A 65 -10.35 -13.52 -10.78
N ASN A 66 -9.71 -12.54 -10.13
CA ASN A 66 -10.02 -11.12 -10.26
C ASN A 66 -8.97 -10.37 -11.12
N GLU A 67 -7.99 -11.06 -11.70
CA GLU A 67 -6.92 -10.45 -12.51
C GLU A 67 -7.41 -9.81 -13.81
N HIS A 68 -8.63 -10.14 -14.25
CA HIS A 68 -9.26 -9.51 -15.42
C HIS A 68 -9.39 -7.98 -15.29
N ILE A 69 -9.37 -7.43 -14.06
CA ILE A 69 -9.38 -5.98 -13.88
C ILE A 69 -8.07 -5.30 -14.33
N LEU A 70 -7.05 -6.07 -14.66
CA LEU A 70 -5.76 -5.59 -15.20
C LEU A 70 -5.68 -5.72 -16.73
N GLU A 71 -6.70 -6.28 -17.37
CA GLU A 71 -6.73 -6.40 -18.82
C GLU A 71 -6.60 -5.04 -19.50
N ASN A 72 -5.83 -5.02 -20.61
CA ASN A 72 -5.52 -3.82 -21.39
C ASN A 72 -4.70 -2.75 -20.65
N GLU A 73 -4.13 -3.06 -19.47
CA GLU A 73 -3.12 -2.20 -18.87
C GLU A 73 -1.74 -2.50 -19.46
N PRO A 74 -0.96 -1.46 -19.80
CA PRO A 74 0.37 -1.68 -20.33
C PRO A 74 1.31 -2.22 -19.25
N GLN A 75 2.03 -3.30 -19.57
CA GLN A 75 3.00 -3.90 -18.69
C GLN A 75 4.30 -3.09 -18.66
N VAL A 76 4.90 -2.99 -17.50
CA VAL A 76 6.28 -2.54 -17.33
C VAL A 76 7.20 -3.72 -17.62
N VAL A 77 8.25 -3.48 -18.38
CA VAL A 77 9.16 -4.55 -18.84
C VAL A 77 10.55 -4.45 -18.24
N SER A 78 10.92 -3.29 -17.69
CA SER A 78 12.27 -3.08 -17.15
C SER A 78 12.28 -2.13 -15.94
N THR A 79 13.42 -2.08 -15.26
CA THR A 79 13.68 -1.16 -14.15
C THR A 79 15.00 -0.41 -14.40
N THR A 80 15.01 0.88 -14.13
CA THR A 80 16.20 1.74 -14.20
C THR A 80 16.46 2.31 -12.81
N LEU A 81 17.68 2.15 -12.32
CA LEU A 81 18.10 2.65 -10.99
C LEU A 81 19.22 3.68 -11.18
N TYR A 82 19.05 4.85 -10.63
CA TYR A 82 20.10 5.87 -10.52
C TYR A 82 20.49 6.10 -9.06
N GLY A 83 21.78 6.26 -8.82
CA GLY A 83 22.35 6.60 -7.52
C GLY A 83 23.29 7.80 -7.60
N PRO A 84 24.02 8.11 -6.51
CA PRO A 84 24.96 9.20 -6.45
C PRO A 84 25.96 9.18 -7.62
N GLU A 85 26.31 10.37 -8.14
CA GLU A 85 27.20 10.55 -9.29
C GLU A 85 26.68 9.91 -10.59
N ASN A 86 25.35 9.77 -10.72
CA ASN A 86 24.69 9.10 -11.86
C ASN A 86 25.16 7.65 -12.11
N ILE A 87 25.73 6.99 -11.10
CA ILE A 87 25.99 5.56 -11.17
C ILE A 87 24.65 4.85 -11.12
N GLY A 88 24.38 3.98 -12.09
CA GLY A 88 23.10 3.32 -12.15
C GLY A 88 23.08 2.11 -13.08
N ILE A 89 21.94 1.44 -13.06
CA ILE A 89 21.62 0.27 -13.87
C ILE A 89 20.43 0.66 -14.72
N GLN A 90 20.58 0.60 -16.04
CA GLN A 90 19.54 0.99 -16.98
C GLN A 90 18.89 -0.24 -17.60
N ASN A 91 17.56 -0.17 -17.76
CA ASN A 91 16.76 -1.17 -18.46
C ASN A 91 17.00 -2.61 -17.96
N TYR A 92 17.14 -2.76 -16.64
CA TYR A 92 17.26 -4.07 -16.03
C TYR A 92 15.96 -4.85 -16.16
N ILE A 93 16.04 -6.04 -16.72
CA ILE A 93 14.93 -6.98 -16.85
C ILE A 93 15.23 -8.14 -15.90
N PRO A 94 14.41 -8.41 -14.86
CA PRO A 94 14.64 -9.52 -13.95
C PRO A 94 14.67 -10.87 -14.69
N GLU A 95 15.67 -11.69 -14.40
CA GLU A 95 15.68 -13.08 -14.82
C GLU A 95 14.77 -13.89 -13.90
N VAL A 96 13.51 -14.07 -14.28
CA VAL A 96 12.56 -14.88 -13.53
C VAL A 96 12.29 -16.20 -14.24
N LYS A 97 12.10 -17.25 -13.45
CA LYS A 97 11.78 -18.60 -13.96
C LYS A 97 10.50 -18.63 -14.78
N ASN A 98 9.52 -17.76 -14.44
CA ASN A 98 8.29 -17.56 -15.20
C ASN A 98 8.13 -16.07 -15.49
N LYS A 99 8.03 -15.68 -16.76
CA LYS A 99 7.81 -14.27 -17.17
C LYS A 99 6.57 -13.64 -16.51
N GLU A 100 5.57 -14.44 -16.15
CA GLU A 100 4.38 -13.95 -15.46
C GLU A 100 4.64 -13.46 -14.03
N ASP A 101 5.71 -13.94 -13.38
CA ASP A 101 6.06 -13.60 -12.01
C ASP A 101 6.79 -12.25 -11.90
N SER A 102 7.19 -11.63 -13.03
CA SER A 102 7.87 -10.33 -13.07
C SER A 102 6.98 -9.20 -13.58
N ILE A 103 5.71 -9.46 -13.85
CA ILE A 103 4.82 -8.45 -14.43
C ILE A 103 4.54 -7.36 -13.39
N VAL A 104 4.74 -6.11 -13.82
CA VAL A 104 4.37 -4.90 -13.06
C VAL A 104 3.46 -4.05 -13.93
N TYR A 105 2.47 -3.43 -13.32
CA TYR A 105 1.61 -2.43 -13.96
C TYR A 105 1.71 -1.10 -13.22
N VAL A 106 1.45 0.00 -13.93
CA VAL A 106 1.31 1.32 -13.31
C VAL A 106 -0.10 1.82 -13.60
N ILE A 107 -0.96 1.72 -12.58
CA ILE A 107 -2.39 2.02 -12.69
C ILE A 107 -2.74 3.10 -11.67
N PRO A 108 -3.23 4.28 -12.11
CA PRO A 108 -3.66 5.32 -11.19
C PRO A 108 -4.62 4.79 -10.13
N ARG A 109 -4.40 5.21 -8.88
CA ARG A 109 -5.19 4.75 -7.74
C ARG A 109 -6.69 5.08 -7.86
N ILE A 110 -7.02 6.11 -8.63
CA ILE A 110 -8.41 6.45 -8.94
C ILE A 110 -9.09 5.29 -9.69
N ASP A 111 -8.37 4.61 -10.57
CA ASP A 111 -8.89 3.48 -11.35
C ASP A 111 -8.75 2.17 -10.58
N LEU A 112 -7.56 1.85 -10.05
CA LEU A 112 -7.30 0.59 -9.35
C LEU A 112 -8.22 0.39 -8.15
N ASP A 113 -8.32 1.41 -7.28
CA ASP A 113 -9.13 1.31 -6.07
C ASP A 113 -10.62 1.14 -6.41
N ASN A 114 -11.10 1.87 -7.43
CA ASN A 114 -12.49 1.77 -7.90
C ASN A 114 -12.79 0.38 -8.50
N ARG A 115 -11.87 -0.19 -9.28
CA ARG A 115 -12.03 -1.54 -9.83
C ARG A 115 -12.12 -2.59 -8.72
N ILE A 116 -11.23 -2.54 -7.72
CA ILE A 116 -11.26 -3.49 -6.60
C ILE A 116 -12.54 -3.29 -5.76
N LEU A 117 -12.99 -2.06 -5.55
CA LEU A 117 -14.25 -1.81 -4.85
C LEU A 117 -15.46 -2.38 -5.60
N ASN A 118 -15.49 -2.25 -6.94
CA ASN A 118 -16.56 -2.81 -7.74
C ASN A 118 -16.62 -4.34 -7.63
N LEU A 119 -15.48 -5.04 -7.59
CA LEU A 119 -15.46 -6.49 -7.31
C LEU A 119 -16.11 -6.83 -5.95
N ALA A 120 -15.97 -5.98 -4.94
CA ALA A 120 -16.66 -6.18 -3.66
C ALA A 120 -18.18 -5.93 -3.79
N LYS A 121 -18.59 -4.90 -4.54
CA LYS A 121 -20.01 -4.62 -4.82
C LYS A 121 -20.69 -5.78 -5.60
N ASP A 122 -19.99 -6.37 -6.55
CA ASP A 122 -20.47 -7.52 -7.34
C ASP A 122 -20.70 -8.78 -6.49
N LEU A 123 -20.05 -8.84 -5.30
CA LEU A 123 -20.26 -9.90 -4.31
C LEU A 123 -21.30 -9.53 -3.24
N GLU A 124 -22.15 -8.54 -3.50
CA GLU A 124 -23.21 -8.08 -2.58
C GLU A 124 -22.65 -7.62 -1.22
N VAL A 125 -21.52 -6.92 -1.22
CA VAL A 125 -21.04 -6.18 -0.04
C VAL A 125 -21.84 -4.88 0.09
N ASP A 126 -22.40 -4.61 1.27
CA ASP A 126 -23.09 -3.34 1.53
C ASP A 126 -22.06 -2.20 1.64
N VAL A 127 -21.97 -1.33 0.64
CA VAL A 127 -20.98 -0.24 0.58
C VAL A 127 -21.61 1.10 0.94
N PHE A 128 -21.00 1.79 1.92
CA PHE A 128 -21.41 3.11 2.41
C PHE A 128 -20.32 4.13 2.07
N GLU A 129 -20.45 4.74 0.90
CA GLU A 129 -19.56 5.81 0.44
C GLU A 129 -20.00 7.17 0.99
N GLY A 130 -19.05 8.05 1.28
CA GLY A 130 -19.31 9.37 1.85
C GLY A 130 -19.56 9.36 3.37
N TYR A 131 -19.38 8.22 4.05
CA TYR A 131 -19.56 8.09 5.50
C TYR A 131 -18.24 7.98 6.24
N SER A 132 -18.04 8.85 7.22
CA SER A 132 -16.88 8.82 8.11
C SER A 132 -17.17 7.98 9.36
N PHE A 133 -16.21 7.15 9.76
CA PHE A 133 -16.21 6.50 11.06
C PHE A 133 -16.15 7.54 12.18
N VAL A 134 -17.01 7.38 13.19
CA VAL A 134 -17.09 8.23 14.39
C VAL A 134 -16.50 7.50 15.59
N SER A 135 -17.13 6.38 15.97
CA SER A 135 -16.75 5.60 17.16
C SER A 135 -17.26 4.16 17.08
N PHE A 136 -16.77 3.34 17.98
CA PHE A 136 -17.39 2.06 18.33
C PHE A 136 -17.51 1.91 19.84
N GLU A 137 -18.50 1.15 20.28
CA GLU A 137 -18.69 0.72 21.68
C GLU A 137 -19.07 -0.76 21.72
N GLU A 138 -18.81 -1.44 22.83
CA GLU A 138 -19.27 -2.80 23.06
C GLU A 138 -20.63 -2.76 23.75
N ASP A 139 -21.62 -3.51 23.27
CA ASP A 139 -22.91 -3.62 23.89
C ASP A 139 -22.94 -4.73 24.98
N ILE A 140 -24.12 -4.91 25.63
CA ILE A 140 -24.30 -5.89 26.69
C ILE A 140 -24.07 -7.33 26.22
N ASP A 141 -24.35 -7.61 24.93
CA ASP A 141 -24.18 -8.91 24.29
C ASP A 141 -22.78 -9.11 23.70
N LYS A 142 -21.82 -8.22 24.03
CA LYS A 142 -20.45 -8.21 23.50
C LYS A 142 -20.36 -8.01 21.97
N LYS A 143 -21.40 -7.46 21.35
CA LYS A 143 -21.37 -7.01 19.98
C LYS A 143 -20.84 -5.59 19.91
N LEU A 144 -20.18 -5.27 18.82
CA LEU A 144 -19.73 -3.90 18.59
C LEU A 144 -20.85 -3.09 17.94
N VAL A 145 -21.13 -1.92 18.50
CA VAL A 145 -21.99 -0.90 17.89
C VAL A 145 -21.08 0.17 17.30
N VAL A 146 -21.12 0.30 15.99
CA VAL A 146 -20.27 1.21 15.22
C VAL A 146 -21.10 2.38 14.73
N GLU A 147 -20.64 3.58 15.01
CA GLU A 147 -21.26 4.82 14.57
C GLU A 147 -20.49 5.41 13.39
N ILE A 148 -21.24 5.72 12.33
CA ILE A 148 -20.73 6.40 11.13
C ILE A 148 -21.60 7.60 10.80
N LYS A 149 -21.03 8.62 10.16
CA LYS A 149 -21.77 9.82 9.77
C LYS A 149 -21.34 10.39 8.42
N ASN A 150 -22.28 11.06 7.80
CA ASN A 150 -22.05 12.06 6.74
C ASN A 150 -22.67 13.40 7.17
N ASP A 151 -22.76 14.36 6.25
CA ASP A 151 -23.32 15.69 6.57
C ASP A 151 -24.81 15.64 6.94
N ASN A 152 -25.56 14.65 6.46
CA ASN A 152 -27.00 14.58 6.60
C ASN A 152 -27.48 13.46 7.56
N HIS A 153 -26.67 12.42 7.79
CA HIS A 153 -27.11 11.22 8.50
C HIS A 153 -26.06 10.74 9.50
N ASN A 154 -26.56 10.24 10.61
CA ASN A 154 -25.78 9.50 11.60
C ASN A 154 -26.39 8.10 11.72
N LEU A 155 -25.60 7.06 11.41
CA LEU A 155 -26.04 5.67 11.38
C LEU A 155 -25.29 4.85 12.42
N LYS A 156 -25.97 3.87 13.02
CA LYS A 156 -25.37 2.91 13.94
C LYS A 156 -25.60 1.49 13.42
N PHE A 157 -24.51 0.75 13.33
CA PHE A 157 -24.52 -0.65 12.91
C PHE A 157 -23.96 -1.56 13.99
N GLY A 158 -24.61 -2.71 14.20
CA GLY A 158 -24.03 -3.79 15.01
C GLY A 158 -23.05 -4.59 14.16
N THR A 159 -21.97 -5.11 14.75
CA THR A 159 -21.08 -6.06 14.07
C THR A 159 -20.45 -7.06 15.04
N LYS A 160 -20.11 -8.26 14.54
CA LYS A 160 -19.37 -9.27 15.28
C LYS A 160 -17.87 -8.99 15.29
N ILE A 161 -17.33 -8.45 14.19
CA ILE A 161 -15.94 -8.01 14.07
C ILE A 161 -15.87 -6.66 13.34
N LEU A 162 -15.04 -5.75 13.85
CA LEU A 162 -14.72 -4.46 13.22
C LEU A 162 -13.29 -4.48 12.72
N ILE A 163 -13.11 -4.11 11.44
CA ILE A 163 -11.79 -4.05 10.78
C ILE A 163 -11.47 -2.60 10.40
N GLY A 164 -10.40 -2.04 10.97
CA GLY A 164 -9.88 -0.75 10.57
C GLY A 164 -8.91 -0.90 9.39
N ALA A 165 -9.32 -0.42 8.21
CA ALA A 165 -8.53 -0.33 6.99
C ALA A 165 -8.45 1.12 6.48
N ASP A 166 -8.62 2.09 7.38
CA ASP A 166 -8.83 3.53 7.14
C ASP A 166 -7.53 4.33 7.00
N GLY A 167 -6.44 3.66 6.62
CA GLY A 167 -5.18 4.26 6.19
C GLY A 167 -4.30 4.81 7.32
N ALA A 168 -3.24 5.53 6.96
CA ALA A 168 -2.19 5.99 7.89
C ALA A 168 -2.71 6.88 9.05
N ASN A 169 -3.80 7.60 8.82
CA ASN A 169 -4.46 8.45 9.82
C ASN A 169 -5.68 7.79 10.47
N SER A 170 -5.65 6.47 10.61
CA SER A 170 -6.74 5.64 11.10
C SER A 170 -7.39 6.19 12.39
N ARG A 171 -8.70 6.41 12.31
CA ARG A 171 -9.53 6.77 13.46
C ARG A 171 -9.84 5.55 14.32
N VAL A 172 -10.00 4.37 13.71
CA VAL A 172 -10.17 3.10 14.43
C VAL A 172 -8.95 2.84 15.31
N ARG A 173 -7.72 2.98 14.74
CA ARG A 173 -6.46 2.87 15.49
C ARG A 173 -6.40 3.87 16.66
N LYS A 174 -6.82 5.11 16.43
CA LYS A 174 -6.83 6.15 17.47
C LYS A 174 -7.74 5.76 18.63
N GLN A 175 -8.93 5.24 18.36
CA GLN A 175 -9.87 4.84 19.41
C GLN A 175 -9.40 3.60 20.17
N LEU A 176 -8.68 2.69 19.54
CA LEU A 176 -8.00 1.56 20.20
C LEU A 176 -6.83 2.00 21.08
N ASN A 177 -6.50 3.30 21.13
CA ASN A 177 -5.34 3.84 21.85
C ASN A 177 -4.01 3.17 21.43
N VAL A 178 -3.93 2.69 20.19
CA VAL A 178 -2.73 2.05 19.67
C VAL A 178 -1.70 3.11 19.32
N LYS A 179 -0.51 3.00 19.92
CA LYS A 179 0.57 3.97 19.79
C LYS A 179 0.94 4.21 18.30
N LYS A 180 1.13 5.47 17.94
CA LYS A 180 1.65 5.85 16.61
C LYS A 180 3.13 5.44 16.50
N ASN A 181 3.56 5.13 15.28
CA ASN A 181 4.98 4.93 14.97
C ASN A 181 5.78 6.19 15.31
N SER A 182 7.03 6.02 15.75
CA SER A 182 7.97 7.16 15.84
C SER A 182 8.32 7.66 14.43
N ASP A 183 8.89 8.86 14.34
CA ASP A 183 9.24 9.45 13.05
C ASP A 183 10.30 8.67 12.27
N TRP A 184 11.12 7.88 12.98
CA TRP A 184 12.08 6.93 12.38
C TRP A 184 11.42 5.82 11.56
N HIS A 185 10.20 5.41 11.94
CA HIS A 185 9.43 4.36 11.28
C HIS A 185 8.35 4.94 10.36
N LYS A 186 8.60 6.12 9.80
CA LYS A 186 7.72 6.79 8.85
C LYS A 186 8.54 7.46 7.76
N ALA A 187 7.91 7.64 6.60
CA ALA A 187 8.37 8.58 5.59
C ALA A 187 7.26 9.57 5.23
N ILE A 188 7.66 10.69 4.67
CA ILE A 188 6.77 11.57 3.93
C ILE A 188 7.14 11.48 2.46
N ALA A 189 6.15 11.44 1.59
CA ALA A 189 6.34 11.44 0.15
C ALA A 189 5.34 12.38 -0.51
N ILE A 190 5.73 12.96 -1.63
CA ILE A 190 4.85 13.70 -2.54
C ILE A 190 4.81 12.99 -3.88
N ARG A 191 3.64 12.99 -4.51
CA ARG A 191 3.41 12.48 -5.86
C ARG A 191 2.79 13.58 -6.70
N ALA A 192 3.18 13.64 -7.97
CA ALA A 192 2.51 14.40 -9.02
C ALA A 192 2.31 13.52 -10.27
N TYR A 193 1.41 13.93 -11.14
CA TYR A 193 1.35 13.43 -12.52
C TYR A 193 1.92 14.46 -13.47
N ILE A 194 2.63 13.97 -14.50
CA ILE A 194 3.11 14.79 -15.61
C ILE A 194 2.76 14.11 -16.94
N ASP A 195 2.73 14.88 -18.01
CA ASP A 195 2.72 14.35 -19.36
C ASP A 195 4.15 14.39 -19.91
N SER A 196 4.63 13.24 -20.44
CA SER A 196 5.97 13.14 -21.02
C SER A 196 5.92 12.36 -22.34
N PRO A 197 5.90 13.06 -23.47
CA PRO A 197 5.75 12.41 -24.78
C PRO A 197 6.97 11.58 -25.18
N ASN A 198 8.14 11.84 -24.62
CA ASN A 198 9.40 11.19 -24.99
C ASN A 198 9.96 10.21 -23.94
N TYR A 199 9.24 9.94 -22.84
CA TYR A 199 9.76 9.06 -21.77
C TYR A 199 10.14 7.68 -22.29
N LEU A 200 9.27 7.05 -23.10
CA LEU A 200 9.51 5.72 -23.65
C LEU A 200 10.68 5.69 -24.64
N GLU A 201 10.95 6.81 -25.31
CA GLU A 201 12.12 6.96 -26.19
C GLU A 201 13.43 7.06 -25.38
N ILE A 202 13.45 7.90 -24.34
CA ILE A 202 14.62 8.12 -23.47
C ILE A 202 15.02 6.82 -22.76
N PHE A 203 14.06 6.09 -22.20
CA PHE A 203 14.30 4.83 -21.48
C PHE A 203 14.18 3.57 -22.35
N LYS A 204 14.00 3.75 -23.68
CA LYS A 204 13.92 2.70 -24.72
C LYS A 204 12.80 1.68 -24.55
N GLU A 205 12.13 1.68 -23.41
CA GLU A 205 11.04 0.77 -23.07
C GLU A 205 10.18 1.35 -21.95
N ARG A 206 9.10 0.67 -21.61
CA ARG A 206 8.28 1.02 -20.44
C ARG A 206 9.00 0.56 -19.16
N SER A 207 9.90 1.44 -18.67
CA SER A 207 10.76 1.18 -17.52
C SER A 207 10.27 1.93 -16.27
N LEU A 208 10.28 1.28 -15.11
CA LEU A 208 10.20 1.98 -13.82
C LEU A 208 11.54 2.66 -13.54
N MET A 209 11.55 3.96 -13.37
CA MET A 209 12.77 4.67 -12.98
C MET A 209 12.73 5.00 -11.50
N PHE A 210 13.80 4.63 -10.81
CA PHE A 210 14.10 5.00 -9.43
C PHE A 210 15.38 5.81 -9.34
N GLU A 211 15.40 6.77 -8.44
CA GLU A 211 16.56 7.57 -8.11
C GLU A 211 16.79 7.55 -6.61
N ILE A 212 17.96 7.11 -6.17
CA ILE A 212 18.28 6.90 -4.75
C ILE A 212 19.44 7.83 -4.36
N ASN A 213 19.23 8.69 -3.36
CA ASN A 213 20.22 9.63 -2.85
C ASN A 213 20.76 10.61 -3.92
N VAL A 214 19.94 11.06 -4.87
CA VAL A 214 20.31 12.07 -5.88
C VAL A 214 19.56 13.36 -5.58
N SER A 215 18.26 13.44 -5.94
CA SER A 215 17.43 14.63 -5.69
C SER A 215 17.15 14.87 -4.20
N ALA A 216 17.19 13.82 -3.36
CA ALA A 216 17.12 13.95 -1.91
C ALA A 216 18.14 13.05 -1.23
N GLU A 217 19.02 13.63 -0.42
CA GLU A 217 19.91 12.84 0.44
C GLU A 217 19.08 11.93 1.38
N LYS A 218 19.41 10.62 1.42
CA LYS A 218 18.72 9.58 2.22
C LYS A 218 17.26 9.34 1.83
N GLY A 219 16.84 9.82 0.66
CA GLY A 219 15.53 9.59 0.07
C GLY A 219 15.60 8.82 -1.25
N TYR A 220 14.44 8.61 -1.84
CA TYR A 220 14.35 8.12 -3.21
C TYR A 220 13.23 8.84 -3.97
N ALA A 221 13.42 8.98 -5.29
CA ALA A 221 12.43 9.48 -6.20
C ALA A 221 12.07 8.42 -7.24
N TRP A 222 10.94 8.60 -7.91
CA TRP A 222 10.46 7.66 -8.92
C TRP A 222 9.81 8.39 -10.08
N ALA A 223 9.90 7.78 -11.29
CA ALA A 223 9.09 8.12 -12.45
C ALA A 223 8.58 6.82 -13.09
N PHE A 224 7.26 6.62 -13.05
CA PHE A 224 6.61 5.39 -13.44
C PHE A 224 5.62 5.65 -14.58
N PRO A 225 5.81 5.01 -15.76
CA PRO A 225 4.99 5.24 -16.93
C PRO A 225 3.64 4.52 -16.81
N SER A 226 2.56 5.29 -16.86
CA SER A 226 1.18 4.80 -16.96
C SER A 226 0.71 4.73 -18.43
N LYS A 227 -0.58 4.77 -18.70
CA LYS A 227 -1.15 4.79 -20.05
C LYS A 227 -0.78 6.07 -20.81
N GLY A 228 -0.56 5.93 -22.12
CA GLY A 228 -0.21 7.08 -22.98
C GLY A 228 1.09 7.72 -22.54
N ASN A 229 1.10 9.05 -22.46
CA ASN A 229 2.25 9.85 -22.04
C ASN A 229 2.25 10.18 -20.54
N LEU A 230 1.31 9.60 -19.77
CA LEU A 230 1.17 9.89 -18.35
C LEU A 230 2.30 9.23 -17.55
N LEU A 231 3.03 10.03 -16.77
CA LEU A 231 3.96 9.56 -15.74
C LEU A 231 3.44 9.90 -14.35
N ASN A 232 3.53 8.93 -13.45
CA ASN A 232 3.47 9.16 -12.02
C ASN A 232 4.89 9.45 -11.54
N ILE A 233 5.14 10.65 -11.05
CA ILE A 233 6.43 11.04 -10.49
C ILE A 233 6.29 11.35 -9.01
N GLY A 234 7.38 11.21 -8.26
CA GLY A 234 7.39 11.63 -6.87
C GLY A 234 8.69 11.39 -6.16
N ILE A 235 8.73 11.85 -4.92
CA ILE A 235 9.90 11.74 -4.05
C ILE A 235 9.47 11.47 -2.61
N GLY A 236 10.23 10.65 -1.90
CA GLY A 236 9.98 10.30 -0.52
C GLY A 236 11.24 10.34 0.32
N VAL A 237 11.12 10.83 1.56
CA VAL A 237 12.22 10.90 2.52
C VAL A 237 11.78 10.40 3.89
N PRO A 238 12.68 9.81 4.71
CA PRO A 238 12.37 9.47 6.09
C PRO A 238 11.91 10.69 6.88
N LEU A 239 10.80 10.57 7.61
CA LEU A 239 10.21 11.70 8.34
C LEU A 239 11.14 12.29 9.40
N SER A 240 12.00 11.47 10.00
CA SER A 240 13.02 11.92 10.95
C SER A 240 14.06 12.85 10.32
N ILE A 241 14.44 12.57 9.08
CA ILE A 241 15.38 13.40 8.29
C ILE A 241 14.69 14.66 7.82
N PHE A 242 13.50 14.53 7.22
CA PHE A 242 12.67 15.64 6.78
C PHE A 242 12.53 16.73 7.85
N LYS A 243 12.21 16.33 9.09
CA LYS A 243 12.07 17.26 10.20
C LYS A 243 13.40 17.81 10.71
N LYS A 244 14.45 16.97 10.81
CA LYS A 244 15.77 17.35 11.30
C LYS A 244 16.42 18.39 10.40
N GLU A 245 16.33 18.19 9.10
CA GLU A 245 16.98 19.03 8.09
C GLU A 245 16.04 20.15 7.60
N LYS A 246 14.79 20.21 8.11
CA LYS A 246 13.76 21.23 7.79
C LYS A 246 13.51 21.34 6.29
N LEU A 247 13.43 20.17 5.62
CA LEU A 247 13.21 20.08 4.18
C LEU A 247 11.82 20.58 3.79
N ASP A 248 11.68 21.10 2.57
CA ASP A 248 10.39 21.33 1.93
C ASP A 248 10.13 20.23 0.90
N ILE A 249 8.97 19.59 1.00
CA ILE A 249 8.64 18.45 0.13
C ILE A 249 8.35 18.88 -1.31
N ASN A 250 7.89 20.12 -1.53
CA ASN A 250 7.63 20.66 -2.86
C ASN A 250 8.95 21.05 -3.55
N GLU A 251 9.90 21.63 -2.81
CA GLU A 251 11.25 21.90 -3.32
C GLU A 251 11.93 20.60 -3.76
N LEU A 252 11.85 19.54 -2.96
CA LEU A 252 12.40 18.24 -3.34
C LEU A 252 11.75 17.66 -4.62
N LEU A 253 10.45 17.84 -4.81
CA LEU A 253 9.78 17.43 -6.04
C LEU A 253 10.29 18.25 -7.24
N GLN A 254 10.47 19.56 -7.06
CA GLN A 254 10.99 20.42 -8.10
C GLN A 254 12.42 20.04 -8.49
N ASP A 255 13.30 19.79 -7.51
CA ASP A 255 14.66 19.29 -7.74
C ASP A 255 14.65 17.99 -8.55
N PHE A 256 13.71 17.09 -8.26
CA PHE A 256 13.57 15.85 -9.02
C PHE A 256 13.09 16.09 -10.46
N ILE A 257 12.14 16.99 -10.67
CA ILE A 257 11.71 17.40 -12.02
C ILE A 257 12.89 17.92 -12.83
N GLU A 258 13.71 18.79 -12.24
CA GLU A 258 14.93 19.28 -12.91
C GLU A 258 15.91 18.15 -13.26
N GLN A 259 16.02 17.11 -12.44
CA GLN A 259 16.86 15.96 -12.77
C GLN A 259 16.29 15.16 -13.95
N LEU A 260 14.96 15.02 -14.05
CA LEU A 260 14.32 14.39 -15.20
C LEU A 260 14.61 15.18 -16.49
N GLU A 261 14.47 16.51 -16.46
CA GLU A 261 14.75 17.38 -17.59
C GLU A 261 16.23 17.33 -18.00
N LYS A 262 17.17 17.31 -17.06
CA LYS A 262 18.61 17.13 -17.32
C LYS A 262 18.92 15.79 -17.99
N ARG A 263 18.08 14.78 -17.81
CA ARG A 263 18.17 13.48 -18.52
C ARG A 263 17.47 13.49 -19.87
N GLY A 264 16.92 14.62 -20.28
CA GLY A 264 16.24 14.80 -21.57
C GLY A 264 14.75 14.43 -21.55
N VAL A 265 14.18 14.13 -20.38
CA VAL A 265 12.75 13.86 -20.24
C VAL A 265 11.98 15.18 -20.40
N VAL A 266 11.04 15.22 -21.32
CA VAL A 266 10.13 16.37 -21.47
C VAL A 266 9.09 16.29 -20.36
N VAL A 267 8.94 17.38 -19.62
CA VAL A 267 7.97 17.49 -18.51
C VAL A 267 6.91 18.53 -18.85
N GLU A 268 5.68 18.09 -18.98
CA GLU A 268 4.53 18.95 -19.28
C GLU A 268 3.41 18.72 -18.23
N ASN A 269 2.57 19.74 -18.03
CA ASN A 269 1.32 19.62 -17.27
C ASN A 269 1.47 18.98 -15.88
N VAL A 270 2.38 19.48 -15.04
CA VAL A 270 2.51 19.02 -13.64
C VAL A 270 1.19 19.26 -12.92
N ARG A 271 0.60 18.20 -12.35
CA ARG A 271 -0.72 18.24 -11.71
C ARG A 271 -0.91 17.23 -10.60
N ASP A 272 -1.97 17.41 -9.83
CA ASP A 272 -2.42 16.49 -8.78
C ASP A 272 -1.35 16.21 -7.72
N GLU A 273 -0.58 17.22 -7.35
CA GLU A 273 0.42 17.11 -6.29
C GLU A 273 -0.23 16.77 -4.96
N LYS A 274 0.14 15.64 -4.38
CA LYS A 274 -0.40 15.15 -3.11
C LYS A 274 0.66 14.51 -2.25
N SER A 275 0.83 15.02 -1.05
CA SER A 275 1.70 14.41 -0.06
C SER A 275 0.98 13.34 0.77
N TYR A 276 1.73 12.34 1.23
CA TYR A 276 1.24 11.28 2.08
C TYR A 276 2.27 10.81 3.10
N LEU A 277 1.77 10.42 4.28
CA LEU A 277 2.59 9.85 5.34
C LEU A 277 2.58 8.32 5.26
N LEU A 278 3.75 7.72 5.20
CA LEU A 278 3.96 6.28 5.04
C LEU A 278 4.38 5.65 6.39
N PRO A 279 3.48 4.95 7.12
CA PRO A 279 3.84 4.24 8.34
C PRO A 279 4.44 2.87 8.00
N PHE A 280 5.73 2.67 8.30
CA PHE A 280 6.48 1.47 7.96
C PHE A 280 6.23 0.28 8.88
N ALA A 281 6.29 -0.90 8.31
CA ALA A 281 6.16 -2.19 8.99
C ALA A 281 7.33 -2.52 9.94
N SER A 282 8.44 -1.79 9.85
CA SER A 282 9.57 -1.90 10.81
C SER A 282 9.18 -1.58 12.25
N SER A 283 7.99 -1.01 12.49
CA SER A 283 7.40 -0.81 13.80
C SER A 283 5.89 -1.02 13.77
N ARG A 284 5.45 -2.25 13.50
CA ARG A 284 4.01 -2.59 13.56
C ARG A 284 3.50 -2.48 14.99
N PRO A 285 2.34 -1.87 15.19
CA PRO A 285 1.72 -1.81 16.51
C PRO A 285 1.24 -3.19 16.95
N LYS A 286 1.40 -3.50 18.23
CA LYS A 286 0.71 -4.63 18.83
C LYS A 286 -0.71 -4.20 19.19
N ILE A 287 -1.72 -4.89 18.64
CA ILE A 287 -3.12 -4.65 18.96
C ILE A 287 -3.47 -5.57 20.12
N THR A 288 -3.91 -4.95 21.22
CA THR A 288 -4.38 -5.74 22.39
C THR A 288 -5.79 -6.24 22.08
N GLN A 289 -5.93 -7.54 21.89
CA GLN A 289 -7.18 -8.19 21.48
C GLN A 289 -8.14 -8.36 22.68
N LYS A 290 -8.62 -7.25 23.22
CA LYS A 290 -9.65 -7.28 24.27
C LYS A 290 -11.08 -7.26 23.71
N VAL A 291 -11.22 -6.78 22.49
CA VAL A 291 -12.48 -6.64 21.75
C VAL A 291 -12.29 -7.15 20.32
N ASN A 292 -13.38 -7.53 19.66
CA ASN A 292 -13.34 -8.05 18.29
C ASN A 292 -13.04 -6.94 17.25
N VAL A 293 -11.94 -6.22 17.47
CA VAL A 293 -11.47 -5.14 16.58
C VAL A 293 -10.03 -5.41 16.16
N THR A 294 -9.74 -5.28 14.87
CA THR A 294 -8.38 -5.40 14.34
C THR A 294 -8.08 -4.34 13.27
N LEU A 295 -6.81 -4.21 12.89
CA LEU A 295 -6.34 -3.25 11.89
C LEU A 295 -5.60 -3.98 10.77
N ILE A 296 -5.75 -3.49 9.53
CA ILE A 296 -5.02 -3.97 8.34
C ILE A 296 -4.48 -2.79 7.51
N GLY A 297 -3.54 -3.07 6.61
CA GLY A 297 -2.94 -2.07 5.73
C GLY A 297 -2.21 -0.96 6.50
N ASP A 298 -2.26 0.27 5.98
CA ASP A 298 -1.56 1.44 6.57
C ASP A 298 -2.05 1.74 8.00
N ALA A 299 -3.31 1.41 8.32
CA ALA A 299 -3.83 1.54 9.69
C ALA A 299 -3.05 0.68 10.68
N SER A 300 -2.50 -0.46 10.23
CA SER A 300 -1.65 -1.37 11.00
C SER A 300 -0.16 -1.21 10.69
N SER A 301 0.25 -0.15 9.98
CA SER A 301 1.64 0.11 9.59
C SER A 301 2.26 -1.08 8.84
N MET A 302 1.67 -1.46 7.71
CA MET A 302 2.10 -2.62 6.92
C MET A 302 2.93 -2.24 5.67
N ILE A 303 3.35 -0.99 5.54
CA ILE A 303 4.13 -0.51 4.40
C ILE A 303 5.56 -1.05 4.50
N ASN A 304 6.07 -1.56 3.36
CA ASN A 304 7.47 -1.98 3.23
C ASN A 304 8.40 -0.79 3.52
N PRO A 305 9.35 -0.93 4.47
CA PRO A 305 10.21 0.18 4.86
C PRO A 305 11.24 0.59 3.81
N MET A 306 11.48 -0.21 2.77
CA MET A 306 12.40 0.07 1.68
C MET A 306 11.69 0.68 0.49
N SER A 307 10.73 -0.03 -0.10
CA SER A 307 10.04 0.39 -1.33
C SER A 307 8.89 1.36 -1.12
N GLY A 308 8.32 1.42 0.10
CA GLY A 308 7.10 2.17 0.34
C GLY A 308 5.82 1.46 -0.14
N GLU A 309 5.91 0.24 -0.63
CA GLU A 309 4.75 -0.56 -1.04
C GLU A 309 3.89 -0.93 0.17
N GLY A 310 2.57 -0.80 0.01
CA GLY A 310 1.61 -1.15 1.06
C GLY A 310 0.37 -1.88 0.56
N ILE A 311 0.13 -1.86 -0.76
CA ILE A 311 -1.10 -2.40 -1.36
C ILE A 311 -1.16 -3.91 -1.15
N PHE A 312 -0.12 -4.62 -1.57
CA PHE A 312 -0.05 -6.08 -1.44
C PHE A 312 -0.19 -6.54 0.01
N TYR A 313 0.60 -5.97 0.92
CA TYR A 313 0.55 -6.37 2.34
C TYR A 313 -0.80 -6.11 2.98
N GLY A 314 -1.47 -5.03 2.59
CA GLY A 314 -2.82 -4.72 3.03
C GLY A 314 -3.85 -5.72 2.50
N MET A 315 -3.77 -6.08 1.22
CA MET A 315 -4.64 -7.08 0.59
C MET A 315 -4.43 -8.46 1.21
N GLU A 316 -3.18 -8.87 1.39
CA GLU A 316 -2.84 -10.15 2.00
C GLU A 316 -3.26 -10.24 3.47
N ALA A 317 -3.13 -9.14 4.22
CA ALA A 317 -3.65 -9.06 5.58
C ALA A 317 -5.16 -9.28 5.63
N GLY A 318 -5.90 -8.67 4.72
CA GLY A 318 -7.36 -8.86 4.57
C GLY A 318 -7.73 -10.31 4.30
N TYR A 319 -7.02 -10.97 3.40
CA TYR A 319 -7.21 -12.40 3.10
C TYR A 319 -6.88 -13.30 4.30
N LEU A 320 -5.71 -13.11 4.91
CA LEU A 320 -5.30 -13.91 6.06
C LEU A 320 -6.25 -13.74 7.24
N LEU A 321 -6.77 -12.53 7.47
CA LEU A 321 -7.77 -12.27 8.50
C LEU A 321 -9.06 -13.02 8.21
N ALA A 322 -9.61 -12.89 7.00
CA ALA A 322 -10.82 -13.60 6.59
C ALA A 322 -10.64 -15.13 6.72
N LYS A 323 -9.51 -15.66 6.23
CA LYS A 323 -9.19 -17.10 6.32
C LYS A 323 -9.19 -17.65 7.74
N ASN A 324 -8.73 -16.86 8.72
CA ASN A 324 -8.63 -17.29 10.11
C ASN A 324 -9.89 -17.01 10.96
N THR A 325 -10.88 -16.25 10.44
CA THR A 325 -12.01 -15.79 11.25
C THR A 325 -13.39 -16.05 10.65
N HIS A 326 -13.51 -16.28 9.32
CA HIS A 326 -14.82 -16.40 8.64
C HIS A 326 -15.77 -17.47 9.25
N ASN A 327 -15.24 -18.53 9.81
CA ASN A 327 -16.00 -19.59 10.48
C ASN A 327 -16.12 -19.42 12.02
N LEU A 328 -15.55 -18.34 12.56
CA LEU A 328 -15.48 -18.09 14.01
C LEU A 328 -16.32 -16.90 14.48
N LEU A 329 -17.06 -16.26 13.55
CA LEU A 329 -17.76 -14.99 13.84
C LEU A 329 -18.84 -15.13 14.93
N ASP A 330 -19.43 -16.30 15.09
CA ASP A 330 -20.38 -16.62 16.16
C ASP A 330 -19.74 -17.43 17.29
N SER A 331 -18.43 -17.64 17.25
CA SER A 331 -17.68 -18.44 18.22
C SER A 331 -17.06 -17.56 19.30
N PRO A 332 -16.99 -18.02 20.55
CA PRO A 332 -16.17 -17.36 21.58
C PRO A 332 -14.68 -17.34 21.24
N ASP A 333 -14.26 -18.12 20.24
CA ASP A 333 -12.88 -18.22 19.78
C ASP A 333 -12.52 -17.17 18.71
N LEU A 334 -13.41 -16.22 18.37
CA LEU A 334 -13.13 -15.19 17.36
C LEU A 334 -11.83 -14.42 17.65
N ASN A 335 -11.57 -14.06 18.91
CA ASN A 335 -10.32 -13.41 19.30
C ASN A 335 -9.08 -14.30 19.12
N LYS A 336 -9.23 -15.63 19.26
CA LYS A 336 -8.15 -16.58 18.91
C LYS A 336 -7.90 -16.61 17.41
N GLY A 337 -8.97 -16.53 16.60
CA GLY A 337 -8.88 -16.40 15.13
C GLY A 337 -8.12 -15.15 14.72
N ILE A 338 -8.42 -13.99 15.32
CA ILE A 338 -7.69 -12.74 15.11
C ILE A 338 -6.21 -12.91 15.51
N GLY A 339 -5.93 -13.59 16.64
CA GLY A 339 -4.56 -13.91 17.06
C GLY A 339 -3.83 -14.85 16.11
N SER A 340 -4.54 -15.79 15.49
CA SER A 340 -3.99 -16.70 14.48
C SER A 340 -3.64 -15.95 13.20
N TYR A 341 -4.47 -15.02 12.77
CA TYR A 341 -4.15 -14.10 11.67
C TYR A 341 -2.86 -13.32 11.93
N GLU A 342 -2.70 -12.70 13.09
CA GLU A 342 -1.50 -11.92 13.43
C GLU A 342 -0.24 -12.79 13.42
N LYS A 343 -0.32 -14.05 13.90
CA LYS A 343 0.77 -15.02 13.84
C LYS A 343 1.10 -15.40 12.40
N ALA A 344 0.08 -15.69 11.57
CA ALA A 344 0.24 -16.06 10.16
C ALA A 344 0.91 -14.93 9.36
N PHE A 345 0.42 -13.69 9.52
CA PHE A 345 1.01 -12.52 8.88
C PHE A 345 2.46 -12.28 9.34
N SER A 346 2.71 -12.37 10.64
CA SER A 346 4.06 -12.22 11.19
C SER A 346 5.01 -13.32 10.71
N LYS A 347 4.55 -14.57 10.65
CA LYS A 347 5.35 -15.71 10.15
C LYS A 347 5.77 -15.48 8.70
N ARG A 348 4.85 -14.95 7.87
CA ARG A 348 5.11 -14.71 6.45
C ARG A 348 6.07 -13.54 6.22
N PHE A 349 5.81 -12.37 6.84
CA PHE A 349 6.45 -11.12 6.47
C PHE A 349 7.56 -10.62 7.40
N LYS A 350 7.71 -11.16 8.62
CA LYS A 350 8.66 -10.62 9.61
C LYS A 350 10.09 -10.59 9.11
N ARG A 351 10.56 -11.67 8.45
CA ARG A 351 11.94 -11.75 7.93
C ARG A 351 12.15 -10.76 6.80
N HIS A 352 11.20 -10.73 5.85
CA HIS A 352 11.21 -9.78 4.74
C HIS A 352 11.26 -8.32 5.23
N TYR A 353 10.35 -7.91 6.12
CA TYR A 353 10.37 -6.55 6.68
C TYR A 353 11.66 -6.21 7.43
N LEU A 354 12.28 -7.18 8.10
CA LEU A 354 13.58 -6.97 8.75
C LEU A 354 14.67 -6.74 7.69
N SER A 355 14.72 -7.54 6.63
CA SER A 355 15.67 -7.37 5.52
C SER A 355 15.49 -6.03 4.84
N CYS A 356 14.25 -5.63 4.54
CA CYS A 356 13.94 -4.32 3.97
C CYS A 356 14.33 -3.16 4.89
N ALA A 357 14.13 -3.30 6.20
CA ALA A 357 14.54 -2.28 7.17
C ALA A 357 16.06 -2.13 7.24
N LEU A 358 16.81 -3.23 7.16
CA LEU A 358 18.27 -3.22 7.10
C LEU A 358 18.79 -2.65 5.79
N ALA A 359 18.21 -3.07 4.65
CA ALA A 359 18.54 -2.52 3.33
C ALA A 359 18.32 -1.00 3.27
N ARG A 360 17.20 -0.51 3.84
CA ARG A 360 16.95 0.93 3.96
C ARG A 360 18.07 1.66 4.69
N LEU A 361 18.64 1.08 5.78
CA LEU A 361 19.77 1.71 6.49
C LEU A 361 21.00 1.84 5.61
N VAL A 362 21.28 0.83 4.79
CA VAL A 362 22.37 0.85 3.80
C VAL A 362 22.12 1.95 2.77
N LEU A 363 20.90 1.99 2.21
CA LEU A 363 20.50 2.97 1.19
C LEU A 363 20.40 4.41 1.74
N GLN A 364 20.33 4.63 3.05
CA GLN A 364 20.43 5.97 3.65
C GLN A 364 21.84 6.56 3.66
N SER A 365 22.85 5.78 3.25
CA SER A 365 24.22 6.24 3.11
C SER A 365 24.57 6.41 1.63
N PRO A 366 24.80 7.63 1.12
CA PRO A 366 25.18 7.84 -0.29
C PRO A 366 26.43 7.04 -0.68
N PHE A 367 27.39 6.92 0.21
CA PHE A 367 28.61 6.11 0.00
C PHE A 367 28.30 4.62 -0.16
N MET A 368 27.45 4.07 0.70
CA MET A 368 27.06 2.65 0.62
C MET A 368 26.18 2.37 -0.60
N THR A 369 25.26 3.27 -0.92
CA THR A 369 24.43 3.20 -2.13
C THR A 369 25.28 3.17 -3.39
N LYS A 370 26.24 4.09 -3.51
CA LYS A 370 27.19 4.12 -4.61
C LYS A 370 27.94 2.80 -4.76
N ARG A 371 28.42 2.25 -3.66
CA ARG A 371 29.17 0.99 -3.63
C ARG A 371 28.28 -0.20 -4.02
N LEU A 372 27.07 -0.27 -3.49
CA LEU A 372 26.10 -1.32 -3.82
C LEU A 372 25.74 -1.29 -5.31
N LEU A 373 25.38 -0.15 -5.86
CA LEU A 373 25.04 -0.02 -7.27
C LEU A 373 26.23 -0.35 -8.19
N LYS A 374 27.45 0.00 -7.79
CA LYS A 374 28.65 -0.39 -8.55
C LYS A 374 28.91 -1.90 -8.53
N VAL A 375 28.59 -2.59 -7.46
CA VAL A 375 28.65 -4.07 -7.42
C VAL A 375 27.52 -4.64 -8.25
N ALA A 376 26.29 -4.20 -8.03
CA ALA A 376 25.11 -4.68 -8.74
C ALA A 376 25.18 -4.46 -10.26
N SER A 377 25.87 -3.42 -10.75
CA SER A 377 26.07 -3.23 -12.20
C SER A 377 26.95 -4.30 -12.87
N ASN A 378 27.65 -5.12 -12.10
CA ASN A 378 28.54 -6.18 -12.59
C ASN A 378 28.19 -7.57 -12.05
N ASP A 379 27.14 -7.70 -11.24
CA ASP A 379 26.76 -8.94 -10.57
C ASP A 379 25.24 -9.12 -10.57
N GLN A 380 24.77 -10.07 -11.37
CA GLN A 380 23.35 -10.35 -11.60
C GLN A 380 22.63 -10.71 -10.29
N ASP A 381 23.22 -11.57 -9.47
CA ASP A 381 22.60 -12.02 -8.20
C ASP A 381 22.37 -10.83 -7.25
N THR A 382 23.30 -9.87 -7.24
CA THR A 382 23.17 -8.66 -6.40
C THR A 382 22.04 -7.76 -6.87
N ILE A 383 21.88 -7.56 -8.18
CA ILE A 383 20.77 -6.71 -8.67
C ILE A 383 19.44 -7.42 -8.51
N ASP A 384 19.36 -8.73 -8.78
CA ASP A 384 18.16 -9.51 -8.55
C ASP A 384 17.70 -9.37 -7.09
N PHE A 385 18.61 -9.52 -6.14
CA PHE A 385 18.31 -9.34 -4.71
C PHE A 385 17.81 -7.92 -4.37
N VAL A 386 18.40 -6.87 -4.98
CA VAL A 386 17.95 -5.48 -4.75
C VAL A 386 16.54 -5.28 -5.31
N VAL A 387 16.25 -5.79 -6.51
CA VAL A 387 14.95 -5.68 -7.15
C VAL A 387 13.88 -6.48 -6.39
N GLU A 388 14.22 -7.69 -5.94
CA GLU A 388 13.35 -8.52 -5.10
C GLU A 388 12.93 -7.82 -3.80
N LEU A 389 13.85 -7.14 -3.13
CA LEU A 389 13.54 -6.35 -1.93
C LEU A 389 12.59 -5.17 -2.22
N LEU A 390 12.59 -4.65 -3.46
CA LEU A 390 11.68 -3.57 -3.85
C LEU A 390 10.26 -4.08 -4.11
N PHE A 391 10.12 -5.23 -4.77
CA PHE A 391 8.85 -5.62 -5.37
C PHE A 391 8.16 -6.77 -4.68
N ASP A 392 8.85 -7.67 -3.96
CA ASP A 392 8.15 -8.80 -3.37
C ASP A 392 8.91 -9.60 -2.29
N GLU A 393 8.11 -10.38 -1.60
CA GLU A 393 8.48 -11.30 -0.55
C GLU A 393 8.86 -12.70 -1.04
N ALA A 394 8.73 -13.00 -2.32
CA ALA A 394 8.76 -14.36 -2.86
C ALA A 394 10.06 -15.12 -2.57
N TYR A 395 11.09 -14.46 -2.08
CA TYR A 395 12.46 -14.93 -2.11
C TYR A 395 13.17 -15.01 -0.77
N LEU A 396 12.46 -14.79 0.31
CA LEU A 396 12.99 -14.99 1.66
C LEU A 396 12.48 -16.30 2.31
N THR A 397 12.39 -17.36 1.52
CA THR A 397 12.08 -18.71 2.02
C THR A 397 13.31 -19.37 2.62
#